data_ef5c006286aec5c12f6145c79e0d1b37
#
_entry.id   ef5c006286aec5c12f6145c79e0d1b37
#
_cell.length_a   1.000
_cell.length_b   1.000
_cell.length_c   1.000
_cell.angle_alpha   90.00
_cell.angle_beta   90.00
_cell.angle_gamma   90.00
#
_symmetry.space_group_name_H-M   'P 1'
#
loop_
_entity.id
_entity.type
_entity.pdbx_description
1 polymer ?
#
loop_
_entity_poly.entity_id
_entity_poly.type
_entity_poly.pdbx_seq_one_letter_code
_entity_poly.pdbx_strand_id
1 'polypeptide(L)'
;MTTVVSFRCGGQDWAAALDRVQRVLAARGLLPFPDPRPGVAGLLYRDGDTVPVVSPLGAASGQVLVLDDNGTSIGLLVDEVIGIERVQGETGPPPAGQRSPLVAGVLAGTNPLLLLDVAALTGWLAP
;
A
#
# COMPACT_ATOMS: atom_id res chain seq x y z
N MET A 1 -0.10 7.91 19.85
CA MET A 1 -1.21 7.90 18.90
C MET A 1 -0.65 7.97 17.48
N THR A 2 -1.13 7.11 16.60
CA THR A 2 -0.67 7.03 15.22
C THR A 2 -1.85 7.29 14.28
N THR A 3 -1.67 8.19 13.32
CA THR A 3 -2.69 8.44 12.30
C THR A 3 -2.32 7.67 11.04
N VAL A 4 -3.26 6.89 10.55
CA VAL A 4 -3.04 6.01 9.41
C VAL A 4 -4.19 6.13 8.41
N VAL A 5 -3.92 5.70 7.18
CA VAL A 5 -4.95 5.44 6.20
C VAL A 5 -5.19 3.93 6.20
N SER A 6 -6.42 3.53 6.50
CA SER A 6 -6.78 2.12 6.48
C SER A 6 -7.31 1.73 5.11
N PHE A 7 -7.00 0.52 4.71
CA PHE A 7 -7.45 -0.02 3.42
C PHE A 7 -7.59 -1.53 3.52
N ARG A 8 -8.36 -2.08 2.61
CA ARG A 8 -8.59 -3.52 2.52
C ARG A 8 -7.97 -4.08 1.26
N CYS A 9 -7.31 -5.19 1.40
CA CYS A 9 -6.72 -5.87 0.27
C CYS A 9 -6.64 -7.38 0.55
N GLY A 10 -7.21 -8.17 -0.35
CA GLY A 10 -7.20 -9.63 -0.20
C GLY A 10 -7.91 -10.13 1.05
N GLY A 11 -8.97 -9.45 1.51
CA GLY A 11 -9.70 -9.82 2.71
C GLY A 11 -9.03 -9.44 4.02
N GLN A 12 -7.92 -8.74 3.96
CA GLN A 12 -7.16 -8.28 5.12
C GLN A 12 -7.29 -6.76 5.27
N ASP A 13 -7.31 -6.31 6.51
CA ASP A 13 -7.29 -4.88 6.82
C ASP A 13 -5.87 -4.43 7.09
N TRP A 14 -5.46 -3.39 6.37
CA TRP A 14 -4.12 -2.83 6.39
C TRP A 14 -4.15 -1.36 6.76
N ALA A 15 -3.00 -0.85 7.14
CA ALA A 15 -2.80 0.58 7.41
C ALA A 15 -1.48 1.05 6.82
N ALA A 16 -1.48 2.27 6.31
CA ALA A 16 -0.26 2.98 5.91
C ALA A 16 -0.18 4.28 6.71
N ALA A 17 1.02 4.67 7.13
CA ALA A 17 1.23 5.92 7.85
C ALA A 17 0.71 7.09 7.00
N LEU A 18 -0.08 7.97 7.61
CA LEU A 18 -0.70 9.08 6.88
C LEU A 18 0.32 9.98 6.19
N ASP A 19 1.46 10.22 6.83
CA ASP A 19 2.51 11.07 6.27
C ASP A 19 3.19 10.47 5.03
N ARG A 20 2.94 9.20 4.74
CA ARG A 20 3.43 8.55 3.51
C ARG A 20 2.41 8.54 2.39
N VAL A 21 1.17 8.88 2.66
CA VAL A 21 0.10 8.83 1.66
C VAL A 21 0.02 10.17 0.94
N GLN A 22 0.18 10.16 -0.38
CA GLN A 22 0.06 11.35 -1.20
C GLN A 22 -1.38 11.57 -1.66
N ARG A 23 -2.00 10.51 -2.22
CA ARG A 23 -3.35 10.61 -2.76
C ARG A 23 -3.92 9.21 -3.04
N VAL A 24 -5.22 9.17 -3.32
CA VAL A 24 -5.94 7.96 -3.71
C VAL A 24 -6.51 8.19 -5.09
N LEU A 25 -6.29 7.25 -6.00
CA LEU A 25 -6.77 7.33 -7.38
C LEU A 25 -7.60 6.09 -7.72
N ALA A 26 -8.52 6.24 -8.66
CA ALA A 26 -9.21 5.08 -9.22
C ALA A 26 -8.23 4.28 -10.08
N ALA A 27 -8.32 2.95 -10.01
CA ALA A 27 -7.45 2.07 -10.78
C ALA A 27 -7.98 1.92 -12.21
N ARG A 28 -8.02 3.02 -12.96
CA ARG A 28 -8.49 3.05 -14.35
C ARG A 28 -7.37 3.51 -15.26
N GLY A 29 -7.27 2.89 -16.43
CA GLY A 29 -6.30 3.30 -17.43
C GLY A 29 -4.87 2.94 -17.08
N LEU A 30 -4.69 1.84 -16.36
CA LEU A 30 -3.35 1.31 -16.12
C LEU A 30 -2.71 0.93 -17.45
N LEU A 31 -1.52 1.44 -17.68
CA LEU A 31 -0.72 1.11 -18.86
C LEU A 31 0.19 -0.06 -18.54
N PRO A 32 0.51 -0.92 -19.53
CA PRO A 32 1.45 -2.00 -19.31
C PRO A 32 2.81 -1.49 -18.83
N PHE A 33 3.39 -2.18 -17.87
CA PHE A 33 4.75 -1.88 -17.43
C PHE A 33 5.72 -2.40 -18.50
N PRO A 34 6.78 -1.62 -18.88
CA PRO A 34 7.68 -2.03 -19.95
C PRO A 34 8.40 -3.35 -19.71
N ASP A 35 8.61 -3.68 -18.43
CA ASP A 35 9.24 -4.94 -18.04
C ASP A 35 8.28 -5.69 -17.11
N PRO A 36 7.29 -6.42 -17.67
CA PRO A 36 6.28 -7.08 -16.86
C PRO A 36 6.89 -8.12 -15.93
N ARG A 37 6.45 -8.11 -14.67
CA ARG A 37 6.87 -9.10 -13.69
C ARG A 37 5.78 -9.28 -12.64
N PRO A 38 5.81 -10.39 -11.90
CA PRO A 38 4.81 -10.63 -10.85
C PRO A 38 4.80 -9.51 -9.82
N GLY A 39 3.61 -9.14 -9.38
CA GLY A 39 3.45 -8.09 -8.37
C GLY A 39 3.52 -6.67 -8.90
N VAL A 40 3.71 -6.48 -10.21
CA VAL A 40 3.69 -5.16 -10.83
C VAL A 40 2.45 -5.06 -11.72
N ALA A 41 1.55 -4.13 -11.37
CA ALA A 41 0.27 -3.98 -12.06
C ALA A 41 0.38 -3.13 -13.33
N GLY A 42 1.24 -2.13 -13.33
CA GLY A 42 1.41 -1.26 -14.50
C GLY A 42 1.82 0.15 -14.12
N LEU A 43 1.55 1.08 -15.03
CA LEU A 43 1.80 2.50 -14.83
C LEU A 43 0.49 3.27 -14.85
N LEU A 44 0.36 4.24 -13.98
CA LEU A 44 -0.77 5.14 -13.94
C LEU A 44 -0.30 6.55 -14.27
N TYR A 45 -0.90 7.15 -15.30
CA TYR A 45 -0.60 8.52 -15.69
C TYR A 45 -1.74 9.43 -15.25
N ARG A 46 -1.43 10.40 -14.41
CA ARG A 46 -2.41 11.38 -13.91
C ARG A 46 -1.72 12.72 -13.70
N ASP A 47 -2.34 13.79 -14.19
CA ASP A 47 -1.93 15.16 -13.93
C ASP A 47 -0.45 15.42 -14.26
N GLY A 48 0.04 14.83 -15.35
CA GLY A 48 1.42 14.99 -15.79
C GLY A 48 2.43 14.06 -15.13
N ASP A 49 2.00 13.26 -14.17
CA ASP A 49 2.87 12.34 -13.46
C ASP A 49 2.62 10.90 -13.86
N THR A 50 3.69 10.14 -13.98
CA THR A 50 3.63 8.69 -14.19
C THR A 50 4.01 8.00 -12.89
N VAL A 51 3.10 7.17 -12.39
CA VAL A 51 3.29 6.46 -11.12
C VAL A 51 3.31 4.96 -11.40
N PRO A 52 4.41 4.27 -11.03
CA PRO A 52 4.41 2.81 -11.12
C PRO A 52 3.48 2.23 -10.06
N VAL A 53 2.68 1.24 -10.45
CA VAL A 53 1.69 0.60 -9.59
C VAL A 53 2.06 -0.85 -9.36
N VAL A 54 2.17 -1.23 -8.10
CA VAL A 54 2.48 -2.61 -7.70
C VAL A 54 1.25 -3.23 -7.03
N SER A 55 1.14 -4.56 -7.12
CA SER A 55 0.03 -5.30 -6.53
C SER A 55 0.51 -6.53 -5.76
N PRO A 56 1.48 -6.38 -4.84
CA PRO A 56 2.04 -7.53 -4.13
C PRO A 56 1.05 -8.15 -3.14
N LEU A 57 -0.04 -7.47 -2.82
CA LEU A 57 -1.05 -7.95 -1.88
C LEU A 57 -2.20 -8.69 -2.59
N GLY A 58 -2.12 -8.86 -3.92
CA GLY A 58 -3.07 -9.66 -4.66
C GLY A 58 -4.34 -8.95 -5.14
N ALA A 59 -4.42 -7.64 -5.01
CA ALA A 59 -5.57 -6.91 -5.54
C ALA A 59 -5.57 -6.95 -7.07
N ALA A 60 -6.74 -7.13 -7.66
CA ALA A 60 -6.89 -7.18 -9.11
C ALA A 60 -7.44 -5.88 -9.69
N SER A 61 -8.28 -5.18 -8.94
CA SER A 61 -8.89 -3.93 -9.36
C SER A 61 -9.33 -3.17 -8.10
N GLY A 62 -9.67 -1.90 -8.26
CA GLY A 62 -10.15 -1.10 -7.15
C GLY A 62 -9.58 0.30 -7.18
N GLN A 63 -8.72 0.60 -6.22
CA GLN A 63 -8.12 1.92 -6.06
C GLN A 63 -6.60 1.81 -6.00
N VAL A 64 -5.94 2.92 -6.30
CA VAL A 64 -4.48 3.02 -6.18
C VAL A 64 -4.18 4.00 -5.05
N LEU A 65 -3.49 3.50 -4.04
CA LEU A 65 -3.00 4.31 -2.94
C LEU A 65 -1.60 4.78 -3.32
N VAL A 66 -1.45 6.08 -3.59
CA VAL A 66 -0.15 6.63 -3.99
C VAL A 66 0.62 7.01 -2.74
N LEU A 67 1.78 6.41 -2.60
CA LEU A 67 2.64 6.53 -1.41
C LEU A 67 3.95 7.21 -1.78
N ASP A 68 4.52 7.89 -0.82
CA ASP A 68 5.82 8.54 -0.94
C ASP A 68 6.86 7.77 -0.12
N ASP A 69 7.93 7.36 -0.78
CA ASP A 69 9.09 6.77 -0.14
C ASP A 69 10.30 7.65 -0.43
N ASN A 70 10.56 8.59 0.48
CA ASN A 70 11.69 9.52 0.39
C ASN A 70 11.78 10.25 -0.97
N GLY A 71 10.64 10.75 -1.43
CA GLY A 71 10.55 11.48 -2.69
C GLY A 71 10.22 10.63 -3.90
N THR A 72 10.17 9.31 -3.76
CA THR A 72 9.78 8.40 -4.82
C THR A 72 8.31 8.02 -4.65
N SER A 73 7.50 8.32 -5.67
CA SER A 73 6.08 7.95 -5.65
C SER A 73 5.90 6.53 -6.15
N ILE A 74 5.12 5.75 -5.41
CA ILE A 74 4.76 4.39 -5.80
C ILE A 74 3.28 4.19 -5.51
N GLY A 75 2.57 3.54 -6.43
CA GLY A 75 1.17 3.21 -6.25
C GLY A 75 1.00 1.77 -5.77
N LEU A 76 0.16 1.59 -4.79
CA LEU A 76 -0.24 0.27 -4.31
C LEU A 76 -1.68 0.02 -4.74
N LEU A 77 -1.88 -1.04 -5.51
CA LEU A 77 -3.23 -1.44 -5.91
C LEU A 77 -3.89 -2.13 -4.73
N VAL A 78 -5.03 -1.60 -4.31
CA VAL A 78 -5.81 -2.09 -3.18
C VAL A 78 -7.26 -2.30 -3.61
N ASP A 79 -7.99 -3.12 -2.86
CA ASP A 79 -9.41 -3.35 -3.16
C ASP A 79 -10.24 -2.12 -2.81
N GLU A 80 -9.99 -1.54 -1.63
CA GLU A 80 -10.77 -0.40 -1.16
C GLU A 80 -9.98 0.37 -0.10
N VAL A 81 -9.97 1.69 -0.23
CA VAL A 81 -9.48 2.58 0.83
C VAL A 81 -10.64 2.88 1.75
N ILE A 82 -10.49 2.59 3.05
CA ILE A 82 -11.56 2.75 4.03
C ILE A 82 -11.60 4.19 4.54
N GLY A 83 -10.47 4.70 5.00
CA GLY A 83 -10.43 6.06 5.52
C GLY A 83 -9.23 6.35 6.40
N ILE A 84 -9.27 7.50 7.04
CA ILE A 84 -8.23 7.94 7.97
C ILE A 84 -8.66 7.54 9.38
N GLU A 85 -7.76 6.91 10.11
CA GLU A 85 -8.01 6.45 11.46
C GLU A 85 -6.89 6.88 12.40
N ARG A 86 -7.26 7.19 13.63
CA ARG A 86 -6.30 7.42 14.72
C ARG A 86 -6.28 6.17 15.57
N VAL A 87 -5.11 5.55 15.67
CA VAL A 87 -4.92 4.32 16.41
C VAL A 87 -4.08 4.61 17.64
N GLN A 88 -4.61 4.29 18.82
CA GLN A 88 -3.92 4.53 20.09
C GLN A 88 -3.10 3.34 20.55
N GLY A 89 -3.22 2.21 19.88
CA GLY A 89 -2.47 1.03 20.21
C GLY A 89 -0.99 1.14 19.87
N GLU A 90 -0.18 0.36 20.55
CA GLU A 90 1.23 0.27 20.23
C GLU A 90 1.45 -0.63 19.02
N THR A 91 2.49 -0.32 18.24
CA THR A 91 2.90 -1.18 17.15
C THR A 91 3.60 -2.41 17.73
N GLY A 92 3.02 -3.58 17.48
CA GLY A 92 3.61 -4.84 17.87
C GLY A 92 4.33 -5.54 16.73
N PRO A 93 5.04 -6.63 17.00
CA PRO A 93 5.67 -7.43 15.96
C PRO A 93 4.61 -8.09 15.07
N PRO A 94 4.95 -8.48 13.82
CA PRO A 94 4.04 -9.24 12.98
C PRO A 94 3.65 -10.57 13.64
N PRO A 95 2.41 -11.02 13.45
CA PRO A 95 2.02 -12.32 14.01
C PRO A 95 2.84 -13.45 13.40
N ALA A 96 2.98 -14.54 14.17
CA ALA A 96 3.63 -15.75 13.66
C ALA A 96 2.90 -16.22 12.40
N GLY A 97 3.64 -16.49 11.32
CA GLY A 97 3.07 -16.85 10.03
C GLY A 97 2.87 -15.69 9.07
N GLN A 98 2.88 -14.45 9.53
CA GLN A 98 2.85 -13.26 8.68
C GLN A 98 4.28 -12.75 8.45
N ARG A 99 5.04 -13.52 7.68
CA ARG A 99 6.45 -13.21 7.44
C ARG A 99 6.68 -12.45 6.13
N SER A 100 5.69 -11.69 5.70
CA SER A 100 5.88 -10.86 4.53
C SER A 100 6.79 -9.68 4.86
N PRO A 101 7.77 -9.36 3.99
CA PRO A 101 8.59 -8.16 4.18
C PRO A 101 7.78 -6.87 4.08
N LEU A 102 6.54 -6.96 3.57
CA LEU A 102 5.65 -5.81 3.46
C LEU A 102 4.97 -5.44 4.78
N VAL A 103 5.05 -6.30 5.78
CA VAL A 103 4.45 -6.04 7.10
C VAL A 103 5.51 -5.48 8.03
N ALA A 104 5.37 -4.20 8.39
CA ALA A 104 6.25 -3.55 9.36
C ALA A 104 5.86 -3.90 10.80
N GLY A 105 4.60 -4.25 11.02
CA GLY A 105 4.11 -4.57 12.37
C GLY A 105 2.61 -4.69 12.38
N VAL A 106 2.04 -4.74 13.58
CA VAL A 106 0.60 -4.79 13.78
C VAL A 106 0.20 -3.66 14.71
N LEU A 107 -0.78 -2.89 14.29
CA LEU A 107 -1.40 -1.90 15.16
C LEU A 107 -2.51 -2.59 15.95
N ALA A 108 -2.29 -2.74 17.25
CA ALA A 108 -3.24 -3.39 18.13
C ALA A 108 -4.45 -2.49 18.36
N GLY A 109 -5.61 -3.09 18.48
CA GLY A 109 -6.86 -2.40 18.71
C GLY A 109 -8.00 -3.39 18.66
N THR A 110 -9.24 -2.89 18.63
CA THR A 110 -10.41 -3.75 18.50
C THR A 110 -10.35 -4.56 17.21
N ASN A 111 -9.90 -3.92 16.12
CA ASN A 111 -9.64 -4.58 14.84
C ASN A 111 -8.17 -4.37 14.49
N PRO A 112 -7.30 -5.36 14.74
CA PRO A 112 -5.89 -5.20 14.42
C PRO A 112 -5.66 -4.91 12.95
N LEU A 113 -4.74 -3.98 12.65
CA LEU A 113 -4.36 -3.60 11.30
C LEU A 113 -2.93 -4.03 11.04
N LEU A 114 -2.68 -4.61 9.88
CA LEU A 114 -1.31 -4.88 9.44
C LEU A 114 -0.70 -3.57 8.95
N LEU A 115 0.40 -3.14 9.57
CA LEU A 115 1.07 -1.92 9.18
C LEU A 115 1.97 -2.17 7.99
N LEU A 116 1.73 -1.45 6.90
CA LEU A 116 2.49 -1.58 5.66
C LEU A 116 3.89 -0.96 5.82
N ASP A 117 4.91 -1.68 5.35
CA ASP A 117 6.25 -1.14 5.21
C ASP A 117 6.38 -0.51 3.83
N VAL A 118 6.25 0.82 3.77
CA VAL A 118 6.26 1.55 2.50
C VAL A 118 7.60 1.40 1.78
N ALA A 119 8.70 1.41 2.53
CA ALA A 119 10.03 1.27 1.93
C ALA A 119 10.20 -0.09 1.24
N ALA A 120 9.57 -1.13 1.75
CA ALA A 120 9.65 -2.46 1.14
C ALA A 120 8.96 -2.54 -0.22
N LEU A 121 7.99 -1.66 -0.50
CA LEU A 121 7.30 -1.65 -1.79
C LEU A 121 8.23 -1.27 -2.94
N THR A 122 9.16 -0.38 -2.72
CA THR A 122 10.08 0.05 -3.78
C THR A 122 10.97 -1.10 -4.23
N GLY A 123 11.19 -2.08 -3.38
CA GLY A 123 11.92 -3.30 -3.75
C GLY A 123 11.25 -4.11 -4.86
N TRP A 124 9.92 -3.99 -5.02
CA TRP A 124 9.20 -4.67 -6.09
C TRP A 124 9.50 -4.08 -7.47
N LEU A 125 10.01 -2.85 -7.52
CA LEU A 125 10.38 -2.19 -8.76
C LEU A 125 11.87 -2.34 -9.07
N ALA A 126 12.66 -2.79 -8.12
CA ALA A 126 14.10 -2.98 -8.31
C ALA A 126 14.36 -4.09 -9.34
N PRO A 127 15.38 -3.92 -10.20
CA PRO A 127 15.73 -4.94 -11.19
C PRO A 127 16.30 -6.22 -10.53
#